data_9ffae513b087b9867afcd6256c526551
#
_entry.id   9ffae513b087b9867afcd6256c526551
#
_cell.length_a   1.000
_cell.length_b   1.000
_cell.length_c   1.000
_cell.angle_alpha   90.00
_cell.angle_beta   90.00
_cell.angle_gamma   90.00
#
_symmetry.space_group_name_H-M   'P 1'
#
loop_
_entity.id
_entity.type
_entity.pdbx_description
1 polymer ?
#
loop_
_entity_poly.entity_id
_entity_poly.type
_entity_poly.pdbx_seq_one_letter_code
_entity_poly.pdbx_strand_id
1 'polypeptide(L)'
;MYSNKENINILTSLLLEWGVTDAVVCPGSRNAAIVHNLNDCGTIRCHPITDERSAAFYAMGIALNTKRPTVVCVTSGSALLNTAPAVAEAYYQHVPLIVVAADRPQQWIDQLDGQTLPQPDALNRFVRRSVSLPEPRTEEERWYCNRLVNEALHAATFRQPAPVLINVPITEPLFTFDVAELPKERRFRMLDSEAALTNTTVEVLQQELYQAKRPLIVVGQMAADSFGCSVFDINELSKHFVVFAEPLSNSGETIHFDEAVRHLTAHPELSPDYTPDYTIYIGDTLVSKATRRWLRQTQAPSCLITADPLHASDPLMSLRHIVTCDNANLALLMPMLYDIYTHCDLHTNDEVAWRNEESRTMFLNKWKSLLSQWANHAAAYEPEYSQMAVVKYFEKLIEESAVCVNTHYANSTAVRLACIYANHYVWCNRGVNGIEGSLSTAAGFSLTDHDLNVCIIGDLSFFYDQNALWNNCVGGNLRILLLNNSCGGIFKQLPNLHRSPVADTFVGASHTTTAQGICAQNNVEYIAAHNQEEMQHGISALLTHKGNSPVLLEVFTDA
;
A
#
# COMPACT_ATOMS: atom_id res chain seq x y z
N MET A 1 31.23 -5.86 19.15
CA MET A 1 32.38 -5.32 18.34
C MET A 1 31.90 -5.09 16.95
N TYR A 2 32.14 -3.92 16.36
CA TYR A 2 31.64 -3.53 15.03
C TYR A 2 32.71 -3.72 13.96
N SER A 3 32.28 -3.69 12.70
CA SER A 3 33.18 -3.76 11.54
C SER A 3 34.22 -2.64 11.56
N ASN A 4 35.42 -2.90 11.01
CA ASN A 4 36.42 -1.86 10.79
C ASN A 4 36.12 -0.92 9.61
N LYS A 5 34.96 -1.09 8.95
CA LYS A 5 34.52 -0.25 7.82
C LYS A 5 33.79 0.99 8.33
N GLU A 6 34.44 2.14 8.18
CA GLU A 6 33.93 3.39 8.75
C GLU A 6 32.61 3.84 8.10
N ASN A 7 32.43 3.67 6.77
CA ASN A 7 31.16 3.96 6.10
C ASN A 7 30.00 3.14 6.66
N ILE A 8 30.25 1.88 7.04
CA ILE A 8 29.23 1.01 7.66
C ILE A 8 28.91 1.48 9.08
N ASN A 9 29.92 1.90 9.84
CA ASN A 9 29.72 2.40 11.19
C ASN A 9 28.95 3.72 11.21
N ILE A 10 29.25 4.65 10.29
CA ILE A 10 28.51 5.90 10.10
C ILE A 10 27.06 5.60 9.71
N LEU A 11 26.85 4.69 8.75
CA LEU A 11 25.51 4.28 8.32
C LEU A 11 24.71 3.71 9.49
N THR A 12 25.30 2.76 10.25
CA THR A 12 24.61 2.12 11.38
C THR A 12 24.25 3.14 12.46
N SER A 13 25.18 4.03 12.82
CA SER A 13 24.94 5.09 13.79
C SER A 13 23.78 6.01 13.35
N LEU A 14 23.76 6.43 12.09
CA LEU A 14 22.70 7.30 11.58
C LEU A 14 21.35 6.59 11.46
N LEU A 15 21.31 5.30 11.10
CA LEU A 15 20.06 4.53 11.12
C LEU A 15 19.44 4.52 12.53
N LEU A 16 20.27 4.36 13.58
CA LEU A 16 19.84 4.44 14.98
C LEU A 16 19.31 5.84 15.34
N GLU A 17 20.05 6.88 14.97
CA GLU A 17 19.66 8.28 15.22
C GLU A 17 18.34 8.66 14.50
N TRP A 18 18.06 8.07 13.35
CA TRP A 18 16.82 8.28 12.60
C TRP A 18 15.65 7.39 13.08
N GLY A 19 15.90 6.54 14.09
CA GLY A 19 14.86 5.73 14.73
C GLY A 19 14.46 4.49 13.93
N VAL A 20 15.37 3.97 13.11
CA VAL A 20 15.17 2.65 12.45
C VAL A 20 15.22 1.57 13.53
N THR A 21 14.20 0.74 13.58
CA THR A 21 14.05 -0.34 14.58
C THR A 21 14.10 -1.73 13.96
N ASP A 22 13.94 -1.84 12.65
CA ASP A 22 13.81 -3.12 11.96
C ASP A 22 14.59 -3.13 10.64
N ALA A 23 15.22 -4.26 10.37
CA ALA A 23 15.95 -4.52 9.14
C ALA A 23 15.65 -5.94 8.63
N VAL A 24 15.21 -6.07 7.39
CA VAL A 24 15.14 -7.35 6.70
C VAL A 24 16.48 -7.58 6.00
N VAL A 25 17.12 -8.71 6.28
CA VAL A 25 18.50 -8.97 5.85
C VAL A 25 18.56 -10.21 5.00
N CYS A 26 19.15 -10.08 3.81
CA CYS A 26 19.36 -11.19 2.88
C CYS A 26 20.75 -11.81 3.07
N PRO A 27 20.93 -13.10 2.79
CA PRO A 27 22.23 -13.76 2.88
C PRO A 27 23.20 -13.21 1.83
N GLY A 28 24.49 -13.17 2.18
CA GLY A 28 25.56 -12.77 1.26
C GLY A 28 26.85 -12.44 2.00
N SER A 29 27.97 -12.62 1.35
CA SER A 29 29.28 -12.30 1.95
C SER A 29 29.60 -10.80 1.91
N ARG A 30 29.21 -10.10 0.85
CA ARG A 30 29.54 -8.68 0.68
C ARG A 30 28.80 -7.79 1.70
N ASN A 31 27.58 -8.11 2.02
CA ASN A 31 26.78 -7.37 3.03
C ASN A 31 27.00 -7.85 4.46
N ALA A 32 27.81 -8.89 4.68
CA ALA A 32 27.97 -9.48 6.03
C ALA A 32 28.42 -8.48 7.09
N ALA A 33 29.31 -7.53 6.75
CA ALA A 33 29.76 -6.50 7.67
C ALA A 33 28.63 -5.52 8.05
N ILE A 34 27.72 -5.22 7.11
CA ILE A 34 26.54 -4.39 7.36
C ILE A 34 25.57 -5.15 8.27
N VAL A 35 25.23 -6.40 7.92
CA VAL A 35 24.33 -7.25 8.72
C VAL A 35 24.87 -7.46 10.13
N HIS A 36 26.18 -7.68 10.28
CA HIS A 36 26.83 -7.80 11.57
C HIS A 36 26.60 -6.56 12.43
N ASN A 37 26.86 -5.36 11.90
CA ASN A 37 26.67 -4.11 12.64
C ASN A 37 25.20 -3.86 13.00
N LEU A 38 24.26 -4.13 12.07
CA LEU A 38 22.83 -3.99 12.33
C LEU A 38 22.36 -4.92 13.46
N ASN A 39 22.89 -6.16 13.51
CA ASN A 39 22.55 -7.10 14.57
C ASN A 39 23.24 -6.79 15.89
N ASP A 40 24.55 -6.44 15.87
CA ASP A 40 25.35 -6.23 17.08
C ASP A 40 24.99 -4.93 17.82
N CYS A 41 24.33 -3.96 17.16
CA CYS A 41 23.87 -2.72 17.82
C CYS A 41 22.75 -2.96 18.85
N GLY A 42 22.09 -4.11 18.85
CA GLY A 42 21.09 -4.54 19.84
C GLY A 42 19.77 -3.75 19.82
N THR A 43 19.64 -2.74 18.99
CA THR A 43 18.43 -1.91 18.87
C THR A 43 17.63 -2.24 17.61
N ILE A 44 18.30 -2.57 16.50
CA ILE A 44 17.67 -2.92 15.23
C ILE A 44 17.40 -4.43 15.23
N ARG A 45 16.13 -4.81 15.10
CA ARG A 45 15.74 -6.22 14.94
C ARG A 45 16.03 -6.67 13.51
N CYS A 46 16.88 -7.67 13.36
CA CYS A 46 17.22 -8.25 12.06
C CYS A 46 16.31 -9.45 11.74
N HIS A 47 15.62 -9.39 10.63
CA HIS A 47 14.73 -10.44 10.12
C HIS A 47 15.40 -11.13 8.91
N PRO A 48 15.90 -12.37 9.03
CA PRO A 48 16.59 -13.06 7.94
C PRO A 48 15.58 -13.61 6.91
N ILE A 49 15.61 -13.09 5.70
CA ILE A 49 14.79 -13.54 4.56
C ILE A 49 15.72 -13.82 3.37
N THR A 50 15.59 -15.00 2.76
CA THR A 50 16.54 -15.44 1.74
C THR A 50 16.27 -14.86 0.35
N ASP A 51 15.01 -14.84 -0.10
CA ASP A 51 14.61 -14.27 -1.39
C ASP A 51 14.53 -12.75 -1.29
N GLU A 52 15.34 -12.02 -2.03
CA GLU A 52 15.44 -10.56 -1.95
C GLU A 52 14.15 -9.86 -2.38
N ARG A 53 13.37 -10.45 -3.29
CA ARG A 53 12.06 -9.92 -3.67
C ARG A 53 11.10 -10.00 -2.49
N SER A 54 10.96 -11.17 -1.88
CA SER A 54 10.16 -11.34 -0.66
C SER A 54 10.67 -10.46 0.47
N ALA A 55 11.99 -10.39 0.68
CA ALA A 55 12.62 -9.56 1.72
C ALA A 55 12.24 -8.08 1.59
N ALA A 56 12.24 -7.53 0.39
CA ALA A 56 11.87 -6.14 0.16
C ALA A 56 10.38 -5.88 0.43
N PHE A 57 9.47 -6.80 0.09
CA PHE A 57 8.06 -6.73 0.46
C PHE A 57 7.83 -6.94 1.96
N TYR A 58 8.62 -7.80 2.63
CA TYR A 58 8.62 -7.92 4.08
C TYR A 58 8.97 -6.59 4.76
N ALA A 59 10.06 -5.94 4.30
CA ALA A 59 10.46 -4.64 4.83
C ALA A 59 9.37 -3.57 4.58
N MET A 60 8.69 -3.61 3.44
CA MET A 60 7.55 -2.76 3.15
C MET A 60 6.39 -3.05 4.12
N GLY A 61 6.06 -4.31 4.40
CA GLY A 61 5.03 -4.70 5.36
C GLY A 61 5.33 -4.22 6.78
N ILE A 62 6.58 -4.37 7.24
CA ILE A 62 7.04 -3.83 8.53
C ILE A 62 6.88 -2.31 8.56
N ALA A 63 7.29 -1.60 7.49
CA ALA A 63 7.17 -0.15 7.42
C ALA A 63 5.71 0.32 7.44
N LEU A 64 4.79 -0.41 6.79
CA LEU A 64 3.35 -0.15 6.80
C LEU A 64 2.76 -0.27 8.21
N ASN A 65 3.13 -1.29 8.96
CA ASN A 65 2.66 -1.49 10.34
C ASN A 65 3.26 -0.48 11.32
N THR A 66 4.60 -0.38 11.32
CA THR A 66 5.31 0.45 12.29
C THR A 66 5.25 1.95 11.99
N LYS A 67 4.89 2.33 10.75
CA LYS A 67 4.94 3.71 10.22
C LYS A 67 6.33 4.33 10.35
N ARG A 68 7.37 3.49 10.31
CA ARG A 68 8.78 3.86 10.43
C ARG A 68 9.59 3.42 9.24
N PRO A 69 10.67 4.13 8.92
CA PRO A 69 11.58 3.68 7.88
C PRO A 69 12.16 2.30 8.24
N THR A 70 12.07 1.36 7.29
CA THR A 70 12.55 -0.01 7.46
C THR A 70 13.63 -0.32 6.43
N VAL A 71 14.69 -0.99 6.88
CA VAL A 71 15.82 -1.38 6.03
C VAL A 71 15.54 -2.72 5.36
N VAL A 72 15.84 -2.83 4.06
CA VAL A 72 16.15 -4.09 3.40
C VAL A 72 17.62 -4.10 3.00
N CYS A 73 18.39 -5.06 3.51
CA CYS A 73 19.83 -5.17 3.26
C CYS A 73 20.13 -6.35 2.34
N VAL A 74 20.72 -6.07 1.18
CA VAL A 74 21.05 -7.06 0.16
C VAL A 74 22.52 -7.08 -0.18
N THR A 75 23.00 -8.22 -0.71
CA THR A 75 24.36 -8.34 -1.24
C THR A 75 24.48 -7.66 -2.60
N SER A 76 25.66 -7.68 -3.20
CA SER A 76 25.93 -7.03 -4.50
C SER A 76 25.32 -7.79 -5.68
N GLY A 77 25.15 -7.09 -6.79
CA GLY A 77 24.75 -7.68 -8.07
C GLY A 77 23.24 -7.82 -8.22
N SER A 78 22.77 -8.93 -8.75
CA SER A 78 21.34 -9.19 -9.04
C SER A 78 20.42 -9.13 -7.81
N ALA A 79 20.97 -9.31 -6.61
CA ALA A 79 20.24 -9.16 -5.35
C ALA A 79 19.53 -7.80 -5.25
N LEU A 80 20.21 -6.71 -5.65
CA LEU A 80 19.58 -5.40 -5.70
C LEU A 80 18.40 -5.36 -6.69
N LEU A 81 18.56 -5.93 -7.89
CA LEU A 81 17.51 -5.90 -8.91
C LEU A 81 16.26 -6.70 -8.50
N ASN A 82 16.42 -7.76 -7.69
CA ASN A 82 15.31 -8.52 -7.16
C ASN A 82 14.42 -7.69 -6.21
N THR A 83 14.93 -6.62 -5.62
CA THR A 83 14.12 -5.71 -4.78
C THR A 83 13.21 -4.79 -5.58
N ALA A 84 13.45 -4.62 -6.89
CA ALA A 84 12.81 -3.62 -7.73
C ALA A 84 11.26 -3.65 -7.69
N PRO A 85 10.56 -4.80 -7.72
CA PRO A 85 9.10 -4.82 -7.64
C PRO A 85 8.58 -4.20 -6.35
N ALA A 86 9.17 -4.52 -5.20
CA ALA A 86 8.77 -3.98 -3.91
C ALA A 86 9.13 -2.48 -3.79
N VAL A 87 10.28 -2.06 -4.32
CA VAL A 87 10.67 -0.65 -4.35
C VAL A 87 9.72 0.18 -5.21
N ALA A 88 9.30 -0.35 -6.37
CA ALA A 88 8.31 0.31 -7.20
C ALA A 88 6.94 0.41 -6.49
N GLU A 89 6.50 -0.66 -5.84
CA GLU A 89 5.25 -0.67 -5.07
C GLU A 89 5.33 0.34 -3.90
N ALA A 90 6.42 0.33 -3.13
CA ALA A 90 6.66 1.26 -2.02
C ALA A 90 6.71 2.73 -2.49
N TYR A 91 7.23 2.99 -3.70
CA TYR A 91 7.26 4.33 -4.28
C TYR A 91 5.84 4.89 -4.50
N TYR A 92 4.96 4.11 -5.10
CA TYR A 92 3.59 4.53 -5.38
C TYR A 92 2.65 4.43 -4.17
N GLN A 93 3.03 3.69 -3.11
CA GLN A 93 2.31 3.66 -1.85
C GLN A 93 2.89 4.62 -0.79
N HIS A 94 3.93 5.38 -1.15
CA HIS A 94 4.56 6.34 -0.24
C HIS A 94 5.09 5.70 1.05
N VAL A 95 5.77 4.54 0.91
CA VAL A 95 6.34 3.79 2.05
C VAL A 95 7.82 4.10 2.21
N PRO A 96 8.32 4.44 3.42
CA PRO A 96 9.72 4.78 3.66
C PRO A 96 10.60 3.52 3.70
N LEU A 97 10.91 2.94 2.53
CA LEU A 97 11.76 1.78 2.40
C LEU A 97 13.21 2.19 2.16
N ILE A 98 14.14 1.73 3.01
CA ILE A 98 15.57 1.99 2.88
C ILE A 98 16.24 0.76 2.29
N VAL A 99 16.60 0.81 1.01
CA VAL A 99 17.39 -0.24 0.36
C VAL A 99 18.87 0.01 0.66
N VAL A 100 19.50 -0.87 1.42
CA VAL A 100 20.94 -0.87 1.67
C VAL A 100 21.57 -2.00 0.85
N ALA A 101 22.29 -1.63 -0.20
CA ALA A 101 22.92 -2.58 -1.10
C ALA A 101 24.44 -2.56 -0.89
N ALA A 102 25.00 -3.68 -0.44
CA ALA A 102 26.47 -3.83 -0.46
C ALA A 102 26.97 -3.86 -1.90
N ASP A 103 28.14 -3.31 -2.16
CA ASP A 103 28.71 -3.26 -3.49
C ASP A 103 30.21 -3.55 -3.47
N ARG A 104 30.76 -3.85 -4.64
CA ARG A 104 32.20 -3.81 -4.85
C ARG A 104 32.66 -2.37 -5.04
N PRO A 105 33.94 -2.06 -4.75
CA PRO A 105 34.53 -0.77 -5.09
C PRO A 105 34.39 -0.48 -6.60
N GLN A 106 34.14 0.78 -6.95
CA GLN A 106 33.78 1.21 -8.30
C GLN A 106 34.76 0.76 -9.40
N GLN A 107 36.07 0.68 -9.10
CA GLN A 107 37.10 0.24 -10.05
C GLN A 107 36.94 -1.22 -10.49
N TRP A 108 36.14 -2.04 -9.80
CA TRP A 108 35.91 -3.44 -10.13
C TRP A 108 34.58 -3.68 -10.86
N ILE A 109 33.77 -2.64 -11.03
CA ILE A 109 32.50 -2.75 -11.76
C ILE A 109 32.84 -2.90 -13.27
N ASP A 110 32.17 -3.85 -13.90
CA ASP A 110 32.37 -4.20 -15.33
C ASP A 110 33.79 -4.67 -15.69
N GLN A 111 34.53 -5.19 -14.68
CA GLN A 111 35.89 -5.75 -14.89
C GLN A 111 35.89 -7.29 -14.85
N LEU A 112 34.78 -7.93 -15.23
CA LEU A 112 34.55 -9.39 -15.24
C LEU A 112 34.56 -10.05 -13.88
N ASP A 113 34.48 -9.28 -12.79
CA ASP A 113 34.24 -9.80 -11.45
C ASP A 113 32.78 -10.27 -11.29
N GLY A 114 32.60 -11.41 -10.66
CA GLY A 114 31.27 -11.97 -10.38
C GLY A 114 30.46 -11.09 -9.42
N GLN A 115 29.14 -11.08 -9.58
CA GLN A 115 28.17 -10.32 -8.75
C GLN A 115 28.44 -8.80 -8.74
N THR A 116 28.72 -8.22 -9.89
CA THR A 116 28.86 -6.77 -10.09
C THR A 116 27.85 -6.27 -11.11
N LEU A 117 27.38 -5.06 -10.93
CA LEU A 117 26.61 -4.27 -11.88
C LEU A 117 26.65 -2.78 -11.45
N PRO A 118 26.33 -1.82 -12.32
CA PRO A 118 26.23 -0.41 -11.94
C PRO A 118 25.02 -0.17 -11.00
N GLN A 119 25.22 -0.34 -9.66
CA GLN A 119 24.15 -0.31 -8.68
C GLN A 119 23.57 1.08 -8.39
N PRO A 120 24.35 2.18 -8.33
CA PRO A 120 23.83 3.48 -7.86
C PRO A 120 22.60 3.97 -8.61
N ASP A 121 22.47 3.67 -9.91
CA ASP A 121 21.38 4.14 -10.76
C ASP A 121 20.34 3.06 -11.10
N ALA A 122 20.50 1.85 -10.58
CA ALA A 122 19.70 0.69 -10.99
C ALA A 122 18.21 0.82 -10.68
N LEU A 123 17.83 1.59 -9.65
CA LEU A 123 16.45 1.80 -9.21
C LEU A 123 15.97 3.26 -9.35
N ASN A 124 16.70 4.12 -10.05
CA ASN A 124 16.52 5.59 -10.05
C ASN A 124 15.09 6.11 -10.22
N ARG A 125 14.27 5.44 -11.04
CA ARG A 125 12.88 5.91 -11.26
C ARG A 125 11.94 5.66 -10.09
N PHE A 126 12.32 4.76 -9.19
CA PHE A 126 11.49 4.30 -8.09
C PHE A 126 12.09 4.59 -6.71
N VAL A 127 13.17 5.38 -6.66
CA VAL A 127 13.74 5.88 -5.42
C VAL A 127 13.81 7.41 -5.46
N ARG A 128 13.44 8.05 -4.36
CA ARG A 128 13.52 9.52 -4.27
C ARG A 128 14.96 10.01 -4.21
N ARG A 129 15.85 9.22 -3.63
CA ARG A 129 17.27 9.49 -3.54
C ARG A 129 18.06 8.21 -3.67
N SER A 130 19.11 8.23 -4.50
CA SER A 130 20.16 7.22 -4.55
C SER A 130 21.47 7.85 -4.14
N VAL A 131 22.20 7.21 -3.24
CA VAL A 131 23.53 7.65 -2.79
C VAL A 131 24.51 6.47 -2.79
N SER A 132 25.79 6.73 -3.06
CA SER A 132 26.88 5.75 -2.93
C SER A 132 27.86 6.25 -1.89
N LEU A 133 28.06 5.48 -0.82
CA LEU A 133 28.87 5.90 0.31
C LEU A 133 30.35 5.70 0.00
N PRO A 134 31.23 6.72 0.21
CA PRO A 134 32.67 6.50 0.17
C PRO A 134 33.12 5.61 1.35
N GLU A 135 34.26 4.92 1.20
CA GLU A 135 35.02 4.44 2.38
C GLU A 135 35.93 5.60 2.83
N PRO A 136 35.60 6.30 3.94
CA PRO A 136 36.30 7.52 4.32
C PRO A 136 37.77 7.26 4.72
N ARG A 137 38.66 8.11 4.23
CA ARG A 137 40.09 8.13 4.59
C ARG A 137 40.51 9.47 5.17
N THR A 138 39.67 10.49 5.02
CA THR A 138 39.87 11.86 5.50
C THR A 138 38.63 12.35 6.23
N GLU A 139 38.79 13.40 7.03
CA GLU A 139 37.67 14.05 7.72
C GLU A 139 36.65 14.65 6.75
N GLU A 140 37.07 15.09 5.57
CA GLU A 140 36.16 15.59 4.54
C GLU A 140 35.33 14.47 3.92
N GLU A 141 35.92 13.31 3.63
CA GLU A 141 35.19 12.13 3.15
C GLU A 141 34.26 11.57 4.24
N ARG A 142 34.67 11.63 5.50
CA ARG A 142 33.84 11.25 6.63
C ARG A 142 32.60 12.15 6.73
N TRP A 143 32.81 13.47 6.70
CA TRP A 143 31.72 14.44 6.65
C TRP A 143 30.81 14.20 5.43
N TYR A 144 31.38 13.90 4.27
CA TYR A 144 30.63 13.61 3.05
C TYR A 144 29.78 12.33 3.19
N CYS A 145 30.31 11.25 3.76
CA CYS A 145 29.57 10.03 4.06
C CYS A 145 28.38 10.30 5.00
N ASN A 146 28.60 11.00 6.11
CA ASN A 146 27.52 11.41 7.02
C ASN A 146 26.44 12.20 6.29
N ARG A 147 26.83 13.18 5.45
CA ARG A 147 25.88 14.00 4.68
C ARG A 147 25.04 13.16 3.75
N LEU A 148 25.62 12.24 3.00
CA LEU A 148 24.90 11.38 2.05
C LEU A 148 23.86 10.50 2.75
N VAL A 149 24.21 9.89 3.88
CA VAL A 149 23.26 9.08 4.66
C VAL A 149 22.10 9.95 5.17
N ASN A 150 22.39 11.12 5.74
CA ASN A 150 21.34 12.04 6.19
C ASN A 150 20.44 12.51 5.04
N GLU A 151 21.01 12.82 3.86
CA GLU A 151 20.23 13.20 2.68
C GLU A 151 19.28 12.08 2.24
N ALA A 152 19.75 10.82 2.24
CA ALA A 152 18.92 9.67 1.89
C ALA A 152 17.80 9.45 2.91
N LEU A 153 18.12 9.42 4.21
CA LEU A 153 17.13 9.19 5.26
C LEU A 153 16.12 10.33 5.37
N HIS A 154 16.55 11.57 5.14
CA HIS A 154 15.65 12.70 5.03
C HIS A 154 14.70 12.53 3.83
N ALA A 155 15.22 12.18 2.65
CA ALA A 155 14.41 11.95 1.47
C ALA A 155 13.41 10.80 1.65
N ALA A 156 13.74 9.79 2.46
CA ALA A 156 12.85 8.67 2.75
C ALA A 156 11.62 9.06 3.59
N THR A 157 11.75 10.09 4.45
CA THR A 157 10.76 10.36 5.51
C THR A 157 10.09 11.72 5.42
N PHE A 158 10.63 12.67 4.64
CA PHE A 158 10.15 14.05 4.64
C PHE A 158 8.84 14.21 3.85
N ARG A 159 7.82 14.77 4.50
CA ARG A 159 6.46 15.01 4.00
C ARG A 159 5.77 13.74 3.51
N GLN A 160 5.88 13.41 2.24
CA GLN A 160 5.39 12.18 1.68
C GLN A 160 6.53 11.16 1.65
N PRO A 161 6.48 10.07 2.42
CA PRO A 161 7.54 9.06 2.44
C PRO A 161 7.78 8.44 1.07
N ALA A 162 9.01 7.91 0.86
CA ALA A 162 9.34 7.21 -0.39
C ALA A 162 10.58 6.33 -0.20
N PRO A 163 10.80 5.30 -1.04
CA PRO A 163 12.00 4.50 -0.98
C PRO A 163 13.25 5.27 -1.37
N VAL A 164 14.38 4.85 -0.80
CA VAL A 164 15.72 5.36 -1.10
C VAL A 164 16.71 4.21 -1.27
N LEU A 165 17.78 4.45 -2.03
CA LEU A 165 18.89 3.52 -2.21
C LEU A 165 20.16 4.07 -1.57
N ILE A 166 20.75 3.29 -0.67
CA ILE A 166 22.08 3.54 -0.10
C ILE A 166 23.01 2.42 -0.58
N ASN A 167 23.79 2.70 -1.60
CA ASN A 167 24.82 1.82 -2.12
C ASN A 167 26.06 1.91 -1.24
N VAL A 168 26.60 0.76 -0.82
CA VAL A 168 27.72 0.69 0.13
C VAL A 168 28.88 -0.10 -0.48
N PRO A 169 29.79 0.54 -1.22
CA PRO A 169 31.03 -0.10 -1.66
C PRO A 169 31.88 -0.52 -0.46
N ILE A 170 32.39 -1.76 -0.48
CA ILE A 170 33.18 -2.33 0.59
C ILE A 170 34.43 -3.00 0.03
N THR A 171 35.61 -2.50 0.42
CA THR A 171 36.89 -3.12 0.08
C THR A 171 37.18 -4.34 0.95
N GLU A 172 37.98 -5.27 0.44
CA GLU A 172 38.49 -6.39 1.25
C GLU A 172 39.63 -5.93 2.19
N PRO A 173 39.81 -6.57 3.35
CA PRO A 173 39.07 -7.72 3.89
C PRO A 173 37.69 -7.33 4.44
N LEU A 174 36.71 -8.25 4.37
CA LEU A 174 35.29 -8.02 4.73
C LEU A 174 34.98 -8.32 6.21
N PHE A 175 35.74 -9.21 6.84
CA PHE A 175 35.35 -9.87 8.10
C PHE A 175 36.31 -9.47 9.24
N THR A 176 36.53 -8.18 9.42
CA THR A 176 37.29 -7.64 10.56
C THR A 176 36.32 -6.86 11.46
N PHE A 177 36.19 -7.30 12.70
CA PHE A 177 35.24 -6.77 13.69
C PHE A 177 35.98 -6.42 14.97
N ASP A 178 36.65 -5.28 15.00
CA ASP A 178 37.55 -4.83 16.05
C ASP A 178 37.23 -3.44 16.63
N VAL A 179 36.18 -2.79 16.13
CA VAL A 179 35.74 -1.47 16.61
C VAL A 179 34.80 -1.67 17.80
N ALA A 180 35.15 -1.07 18.95
CA ALA A 180 34.41 -1.27 20.20
C ALA A 180 33.06 -0.53 20.24
N GLU A 181 33.02 0.68 19.69
CA GLU A 181 31.85 1.56 19.79
C GLU A 181 31.57 2.21 18.43
N LEU A 182 30.29 2.40 18.12
CA LEU A 182 29.88 3.17 16.93
C LEU A 182 30.24 4.65 17.12
N PRO A 183 30.57 5.36 16.04
CA PRO A 183 30.81 6.79 16.08
C PRO A 183 29.53 7.54 16.46
N LYS A 184 29.68 8.66 17.16
CA LYS A 184 28.58 9.61 17.39
C LYS A 184 28.40 10.47 16.13
N GLU A 185 27.30 10.25 15.42
CA GLU A 185 27.03 10.93 14.17
C GLU A 185 26.00 12.04 14.33
N ARG A 186 26.18 13.12 13.55
CA ARG A 186 25.25 14.25 13.54
C ARG A 186 24.09 13.96 12.62
N ARG A 187 22.87 13.91 13.17
CA ARG A 187 21.61 13.86 12.41
C ARG A 187 21.17 15.28 12.00
N PHE A 188 20.68 15.43 10.76
CA PHE A 188 19.94 16.62 10.36
C PHE A 188 18.53 16.58 10.97
N ARG A 189 18.05 17.75 11.37
CA ARG A 189 16.65 17.92 11.76
C ARG A 189 16.03 18.97 10.86
N MET A 190 14.98 18.60 10.12
CA MET A 190 14.12 19.58 9.49
C MET A 190 13.15 20.09 10.53
N LEU A 191 13.07 21.41 10.64
CA LEU A 191 12.03 22.08 11.40
C LEU A 191 10.92 22.38 10.37
N ASP A 192 9.80 21.72 10.52
CA ASP A 192 8.68 21.86 9.62
C ASP A 192 7.90 23.14 9.96
N SER A 193 7.24 23.71 8.96
CA SER A 193 6.27 24.79 9.13
C SER A 193 4.89 24.22 8.80
N GLU A 194 3.88 24.54 9.57
CA GLU A 194 2.51 24.20 9.25
C GLU A 194 2.12 24.88 7.92
N ALA A 195 1.76 24.08 6.93
CA ALA A 195 1.25 24.60 5.67
C ALA A 195 -0.25 24.87 5.82
N ALA A 196 -0.61 26.13 6.09
CA ALA A 196 -1.99 26.57 5.97
C ALA A 196 -2.32 26.84 4.49
N LEU A 197 -3.57 26.58 4.07
CA LEU A 197 -4.02 27.03 2.76
C LEU A 197 -3.96 28.56 2.70
N THR A 198 -3.51 29.09 1.55
CA THR A 198 -3.54 30.53 1.34
C THR A 198 -4.98 31.03 1.19
N ASN A 199 -5.24 32.28 1.56
CA ASN A 199 -6.57 32.89 1.35
C ASN A 199 -7.03 32.75 -0.11
N THR A 200 -6.14 32.91 -1.06
CA THR A 200 -6.44 32.75 -2.51
C THR A 200 -6.90 31.33 -2.82
N THR A 201 -6.25 30.30 -2.25
CA THR A 201 -6.68 28.90 -2.44
C THR A 201 -8.07 28.67 -1.85
N VAL A 202 -8.33 29.21 -0.66
CA VAL A 202 -9.65 29.15 0.00
C VAL A 202 -10.70 29.83 -0.86
N GLU A 203 -10.45 31.04 -1.34
CA GLU A 203 -11.37 31.80 -2.21
C GLU A 203 -11.70 31.05 -3.50
N VAL A 204 -10.71 30.43 -4.15
CA VAL A 204 -10.92 29.63 -5.36
C VAL A 204 -11.78 28.41 -5.07
N LEU A 205 -11.49 27.66 -4.00
CA LEU A 205 -12.28 26.50 -3.60
C LEU A 205 -13.72 26.90 -3.21
N GLN A 206 -13.87 28.01 -2.50
CA GLN A 206 -15.18 28.58 -2.18
C GLN A 206 -15.98 28.88 -3.44
N GLN A 207 -15.37 29.55 -4.41
CA GLN A 207 -16.03 29.91 -5.66
C GLN A 207 -16.46 28.67 -6.46
N GLU A 208 -15.59 27.67 -6.59
CA GLU A 208 -15.89 26.42 -7.31
C GLU A 208 -17.03 25.65 -6.61
N LEU A 209 -16.95 25.49 -5.30
CA LEU A 209 -17.97 24.81 -4.52
C LEU A 209 -19.30 25.59 -4.48
N TYR A 210 -19.25 26.91 -4.44
CA TYR A 210 -20.45 27.74 -4.51
C TYR A 210 -21.20 27.56 -5.84
N GLN A 211 -20.48 27.42 -6.94
CA GLN A 211 -21.09 27.19 -8.26
C GLN A 211 -21.58 25.77 -8.47
N ALA A 212 -20.97 24.78 -7.79
CA ALA A 212 -21.32 23.39 -7.94
C ALA A 212 -22.71 23.06 -7.37
N LYS A 213 -23.56 22.45 -8.18
CA LYS A 213 -24.90 21.96 -7.81
C LYS A 213 -24.87 20.48 -7.45
N ARG A 214 -23.86 19.75 -7.91
CA ARG A 214 -23.72 18.30 -7.77
C ARG A 214 -22.26 17.94 -7.45
N PRO A 215 -21.72 18.43 -6.30
CA PRO A 215 -20.34 18.14 -5.92
C PRO A 215 -20.18 16.69 -5.49
N LEU A 216 -19.05 16.06 -5.88
CA LEU A 216 -18.65 14.72 -5.54
C LEU A 216 -17.25 14.74 -4.92
N ILE A 217 -17.05 14.02 -3.82
CA ILE A 217 -15.73 13.75 -3.25
C ILE A 217 -15.38 12.29 -3.55
N VAL A 218 -14.20 12.08 -4.13
CA VAL A 218 -13.66 10.75 -4.41
C VAL A 218 -12.40 10.57 -3.59
N VAL A 219 -12.36 9.52 -2.76
CA VAL A 219 -11.19 9.18 -1.95
C VAL A 219 -10.61 7.86 -2.45
N GLY A 220 -9.44 7.94 -3.06
CA GLY A 220 -8.68 6.77 -3.50
C GLY A 220 -7.93 6.11 -2.35
N GLN A 221 -6.95 5.27 -2.69
CA GLN A 221 -6.10 4.63 -1.70
C GLN A 221 -5.33 5.69 -0.89
N MET A 222 -5.29 5.50 0.43
CA MET A 222 -4.55 6.33 1.36
C MET A 222 -3.83 5.48 2.40
N ALA A 223 -2.75 6.01 2.99
CA ALA A 223 -2.12 5.35 4.12
C ALA A 223 -3.07 5.28 5.31
N ALA A 224 -2.99 4.21 6.09
CA ALA A 224 -3.74 4.11 7.35
C ALA A 224 -3.45 5.34 8.24
N ASP A 225 -4.48 5.90 8.85
CA ASP A 225 -4.43 7.13 9.67
C ASP A 225 -4.14 8.44 8.91
N SER A 226 -4.26 8.49 7.61
CA SER A 226 -4.08 9.75 6.84
C SER A 226 -5.02 10.88 7.28
N PHE A 227 -6.19 10.54 7.82
CA PHE A 227 -7.12 11.53 8.37
C PHE A 227 -6.91 11.80 9.87
N GLY A 228 -5.92 11.14 10.51
CA GLY A 228 -5.62 11.30 11.94
C GLY A 228 -6.78 10.91 12.86
N CYS A 229 -6.73 11.34 14.11
CA CYS A 229 -7.85 11.24 15.07
C CYS A 229 -8.85 12.40 14.91
N SER A 230 -9.04 12.91 13.69
CA SER A 230 -9.96 14.02 13.45
C SER A 230 -11.39 13.58 13.73
N VAL A 231 -12.12 14.38 14.49
CA VAL A 231 -13.57 14.24 14.69
C VAL A 231 -14.32 14.42 13.36
N PHE A 232 -13.67 14.99 12.37
CA PHE A 232 -14.18 15.22 11.01
C PHE A 232 -13.67 14.12 10.09
N ASP A 233 -14.32 12.98 10.15
CA ASP A 233 -14.08 11.86 9.24
C ASP A 233 -14.95 11.96 7.98
N ILE A 234 -14.79 11.00 7.09
CA ILE A 234 -15.58 10.90 5.86
C ILE A 234 -17.07 10.74 6.16
N ASN A 235 -17.45 10.23 7.32
CA ASN A 235 -18.84 10.10 7.71
C ASN A 235 -19.49 11.47 7.92
N GLU A 236 -18.79 12.43 8.54
CA GLU A 236 -19.27 13.81 8.62
C GLU A 236 -19.40 14.43 7.22
N LEU A 237 -18.40 14.27 6.35
CA LEU A 237 -18.51 14.76 4.98
C LEU A 237 -19.65 14.12 4.20
N SER A 238 -19.91 12.82 4.38
CA SER A 238 -21.00 12.10 3.70
C SER A 238 -22.41 12.58 4.10
N LYS A 239 -22.54 13.32 5.19
CA LYS A 239 -23.82 13.96 5.56
C LYS A 239 -24.15 15.10 4.59
N HIS A 240 -23.16 15.74 3.99
CA HIS A 240 -23.28 16.96 3.18
C HIS A 240 -22.86 16.77 1.72
N PHE A 241 -21.95 15.84 1.44
CA PHE A 241 -21.46 15.54 0.11
C PHE A 241 -21.80 14.11 -0.30
N VAL A 242 -21.89 13.88 -1.59
CA VAL A 242 -21.74 12.53 -2.14
C VAL A 242 -20.25 12.17 -2.02
N VAL A 243 -19.94 11.06 -1.35
CA VAL A 243 -18.57 10.59 -1.15
C VAL A 243 -18.43 9.18 -1.72
N PHE A 244 -17.35 8.93 -2.45
CA PHE A 244 -16.94 7.62 -2.87
C PHE A 244 -15.64 7.25 -2.14
N ALA A 245 -15.68 6.24 -1.29
CA ALA A 245 -14.53 5.79 -0.51
C ALA A 245 -14.50 4.25 -0.49
N GLU A 246 -13.40 3.68 -0.95
CA GLU A 246 -13.15 2.23 -0.92
C GLU A 246 -12.57 1.80 0.44
N PRO A 247 -12.53 0.50 0.76
CA PRO A 247 -11.89 0.00 1.99
C PRO A 247 -10.41 0.39 2.14
N LEU A 248 -9.76 0.81 1.06
CA LEU A 248 -8.36 1.29 1.04
C LEU A 248 -8.23 2.79 1.30
N SER A 249 -9.33 3.50 1.55
CA SER A 249 -9.35 4.96 1.63
C SER A 249 -9.16 5.51 3.04
N ASN A 250 -8.96 4.66 4.05
CA ASN A 250 -8.85 5.05 5.47
C ASN A 250 -9.98 5.98 5.93
N SER A 251 -11.19 5.70 5.52
CA SER A 251 -12.35 6.59 5.71
C SER A 251 -13.17 6.31 6.97
N GLY A 252 -12.74 5.39 7.83
CA GLY A 252 -13.50 4.90 8.96
C GLY A 252 -14.62 3.93 8.55
N GLU A 253 -15.56 4.37 7.73
CA GLU A 253 -16.58 3.51 7.13
C GLU A 253 -16.44 3.47 5.61
N THR A 254 -16.59 2.29 5.03
CA THR A 254 -16.60 2.10 3.58
C THR A 254 -17.94 2.55 2.99
N ILE A 255 -17.89 3.28 1.90
CA ILE A 255 -19.09 3.65 1.14
C ILE A 255 -19.12 2.82 -0.13
N HIS A 256 -19.89 1.74 -0.12
CA HIS A 256 -20.01 0.80 -1.23
C HIS A 256 -20.72 1.45 -2.42
N PHE A 257 -19.97 1.92 -3.39
CA PHE A 257 -20.49 2.67 -4.55
C PHE A 257 -20.36 1.92 -5.89
N ASP A 258 -19.51 0.89 -5.98
CA ASP A 258 -19.16 0.27 -7.28
C ASP A 258 -20.37 -0.34 -7.98
N GLU A 259 -21.24 -1.03 -7.24
CA GLU A 259 -22.48 -1.64 -7.77
C GLU A 259 -23.46 -0.58 -8.23
N ALA A 260 -23.61 0.52 -7.48
CA ALA A 260 -24.47 1.64 -7.86
C ALA A 260 -23.97 2.28 -9.17
N VAL A 261 -22.66 2.49 -9.32
CA VAL A 261 -22.05 3.02 -10.56
C VAL A 261 -22.17 2.03 -11.72
N ARG A 262 -22.03 0.71 -11.46
CA ARG A 262 -22.28 -0.33 -12.49
C ARG A 262 -23.73 -0.31 -12.97
N HIS A 263 -24.68 -0.15 -12.05
CA HIS A 263 -26.10 0.00 -12.39
C HIS A 263 -26.33 1.22 -13.29
N LEU A 264 -25.79 2.38 -12.94
CA LEU A 264 -25.88 3.59 -13.77
C LEU A 264 -25.20 3.43 -15.13
N THR A 265 -24.11 2.68 -15.20
CA THR A 265 -23.43 2.38 -16.46
C THR A 265 -24.29 1.47 -17.37
N ALA A 266 -25.02 0.54 -16.77
CA ALA A 266 -25.95 -0.35 -17.49
C ALA A 266 -27.25 0.36 -17.89
N HIS A 267 -27.63 1.45 -17.21
CA HIS A 267 -28.83 2.24 -17.41
C HIS A 267 -28.49 3.72 -17.66
N PRO A 268 -27.94 4.05 -18.85
CA PRO A 268 -27.46 5.41 -19.16
C PRO A 268 -28.55 6.49 -19.07
N GLU A 269 -29.81 6.12 -19.23
CA GLU A 269 -30.98 7.01 -19.10
C GLU A 269 -31.13 7.60 -17.68
N LEU A 270 -30.65 6.90 -16.66
CA LEU A 270 -30.66 7.37 -15.26
C LEU A 270 -29.47 8.29 -14.96
N SER A 271 -28.39 8.17 -15.71
CA SER A 271 -27.10 8.81 -15.43
C SER A 271 -27.17 10.34 -15.26
N PRO A 272 -27.97 11.12 -16.03
CA PRO A 272 -28.01 12.58 -15.90
C PRO A 272 -28.33 13.09 -14.49
N ASP A 273 -29.15 12.36 -13.75
CA ASP A 273 -29.54 12.71 -12.38
C ASP A 273 -28.43 12.49 -11.34
N TYR A 274 -27.45 11.63 -11.65
CA TYR A 274 -26.36 11.19 -10.80
C TYR A 274 -24.99 11.72 -11.23
N THR A 275 -24.92 12.44 -12.38
CA THR A 275 -23.67 12.97 -12.89
C THR A 275 -23.21 14.19 -12.08
N PRO A 276 -22.00 14.16 -11.47
CA PRO A 276 -21.46 15.33 -10.80
C PRO A 276 -21.15 16.48 -11.77
N ASP A 277 -21.13 17.70 -11.28
CA ASP A 277 -20.69 18.88 -12.02
C ASP A 277 -19.37 19.48 -11.48
N TYR A 278 -18.89 18.98 -10.33
CA TYR A 278 -17.57 19.25 -9.78
C TYR A 278 -17.09 18.05 -8.96
N THR A 279 -15.80 17.69 -9.06
CA THR A 279 -15.24 16.55 -8.34
C THR A 279 -13.98 16.95 -7.57
N ILE A 280 -13.92 16.63 -6.27
CA ILE A 280 -12.70 16.70 -5.46
C ILE A 280 -12.14 15.28 -5.38
N TYR A 281 -10.91 15.10 -5.85
CA TYR A 281 -10.19 13.82 -5.79
C TYR A 281 -9.08 13.88 -4.74
N ILE A 282 -9.05 12.92 -3.81
CA ILE A 282 -8.09 12.83 -2.70
C ILE A 282 -7.43 11.46 -2.75
N GLY A 283 -6.12 11.40 -2.51
CA GLY A 283 -5.38 10.14 -2.46
C GLY A 283 -5.02 9.57 -3.83
N ASP A 284 -4.66 8.30 -3.84
CA ASP A 284 -4.09 7.62 -5.00
C ASP A 284 -5.15 6.85 -5.82
N THR A 285 -4.84 5.63 -6.24
CA THR A 285 -5.68 4.86 -7.17
C THR A 285 -6.99 4.39 -6.55
N LEU A 286 -8.03 4.25 -7.38
CA LEU A 286 -9.25 3.48 -7.07
C LEU A 286 -9.12 2.05 -7.59
N VAL A 287 -9.68 1.09 -6.87
CA VAL A 287 -9.80 -0.31 -7.31
C VAL A 287 -10.77 -0.42 -8.48
N SER A 288 -11.92 0.26 -8.38
CA SER A 288 -12.98 0.20 -9.39
C SER A 288 -12.59 0.81 -10.72
N LYS A 289 -12.40 -0.05 -11.73
CA LYS A 289 -12.18 0.39 -13.11
C LYS A 289 -13.47 0.96 -13.74
N ALA A 290 -14.63 0.44 -13.32
CA ALA A 290 -15.93 0.90 -13.84
C ALA A 290 -16.16 2.35 -13.40
N THR A 291 -15.98 2.65 -12.12
CA THR A 291 -16.13 3.99 -11.56
C THR A 291 -15.16 4.99 -12.18
N ARG A 292 -13.87 4.63 -12.32
CA ARG A 292 -12.90 5.52 -13.01
C ARG A 292 -13.32 5.83 -14.44
N ARG A 293 -13.84 4.84 -15.17
CA ARG A 293 -14.30 5.02 -16.54
C ARG A 293 -15.56 5.90 -16.59
N TRP A 294 -16.50 5.66 -15.70
CA TRP A 294 -17.70 6.47 -15.56
C TRP A 294 -17.37 7.94 -15.20
N LEU A 295 -16.52 8.18 -14.21
CA LEU A 295 -16.08 9.51 -13.83
C LEU A 295 -15.42 10.27 -15.00
N ARG A 296 -14.59 9.60 -15.80
CA ARG A 296 -14.00 10.19 -17.02
C ARG A 296 -15.05 10.61 -18.04
N GLN A 297 -16.16 9.90 -18.12
CA GLN A 297 -17.25 10.24 -19.05
C GLN A 297 -18.06 11.45 -18.58
N THR A 298 -18.10 11.73 -17.29
CA THR A 298 -18.82 12.88 -16.76
C THR A 298 -18.24 14.23 -17.21
N GLN A 299 -16.91 14.27 -17.46
CA GLN A 299 -16.15 15.49 -17.80
C GLN A 299 -16.35 16.64 -16.77
N ALA A 300 -16.75 16.30 -15.55
CA ALA A 300 -16.89 17.27 -14.47
C ALA A 300 -15.52 17.85 -14.12
N PRO A 301 -15.37 19.20 -14.07
CA PRO A 301 -14.13 19.81 -13.60
C PRO A 301 -13.68 19.22 -12.26
N SER A 302 -12.38 18.98 -12.11
CA SER A 302 -11.87 18.33 -10.92
C SER A 302 -10.75 19.12 -10.23
N CYS A 303 -10.69 18.96 -8.91
CA CYS A 303 -9.60 19.40 -8.04
C CYS A 303 -8.90 18.19 -7.47
N LEU A 304 -7.58 18.10 -7.63
CA LEU A 304 -6.75 17.08 -7.00
C LEU A 304 -6.16 17.62 -5.70
N ILE A 305 -6.33 16.89 -4.60
CA ILE A 305 -5.63 17.14 -3.34
C ILE A 305 -4.51 16.12 -3.21
N THR A 306 -3.27 16.58 -3.15
CA THR A 306 -2.07 15.73 -3.13
C THR A 306 -0.98 16.31 -2.25
N ALA A 307 -0.18 15.45 -1.63
CA ALA A 307 1.03 15.85 -0.92
C ALA A 307 2.24 16.08 -1.85
N ASP A 308 2.20 15.57 -3.09
CA ASP A 308 3.27 15.73 -4.08
C ASP A 308 2.93 16.77 -5.15
N PRO A 309 3.46 18.00 -5.04
CA PRO A 309 3.18 19.05 -6.01
C PRO A 309 3.89 18.84 -7.37
N LEU A 310 4.83 17.90 -7.44
CA LEU A 310 5.60 17.64 -8.65
C LEU A 310 4.92 16.62 -9.58
N HIS A 311 3.99 15.82 -9.05
CA HIS A 311 3.21 14.85 -9.81
C HIS A 311 1.76 15.30 -9.96
N ALA A 312 1.48 16.02 -11.04
CA ALA A 312 0.12 16.38 -11.42
C ALA A 312 -0.57 15.17 -12.07
N SER A 313 -1.21 14.33 -11.27
CA SER A 313 -2.05 13.24 -11.78
C SER A 313 -3.42 13.78 -12.19
N ASP A 314 -3.90 13.42 -13.36
CA ASP A 314 -5.26 13.71 -13.81
C ASP A 314 -6.03 12.39 -14.05
N PRO A 315 -6.47 11.71 -12.98
CA PRO A 315 -7.14 10.42 -13.11
C PRO A 315 -8.50 10.52 -13.80
N LEU A 316 -9.12 11.69 -13.83
CA LEU A 316 -10.47 11.93 -14.36
C LEU A 316 -10.48 12.60 -15.74
N MET A 317 -9.34 13.00 -16.27
CA MET A 317 -9.20 13.74 -17.55
C MET A 317 -9.93 15.11 -17.56
N SER A 318 -10.03 15.75 -16.40
CA SER A 318 -10.78 17.00 -16.20
C SER A 318 -10.17 17.90 -15.13
N LEU A 319 -8.90 17.70 -14.83
CA LEU A 319 -8.18 18.44 -13.78
C LEU A 319 -8.16 19.94 -14.07
N ARG A 320 -8.63 20.74 -13.12
CA ARG A 320 -8.60 22.20 -13.15
C ARG A 320 -7.68 22.78 -12.09
N HIS A 321 -7.72 22.22 -10.87
CA HIS A 321 -6.96 22.72 -9.73
C HIS A 321 -6.17 21.60 -9.05
N ILE A 322 -5.00 21.95 -8.49
CA ILE A 322 -4.24 21.10 -7.60
C ILE A 322 -4.07 21.86 -6.29
N VAL A 323 -4.47 21.21 -5.20
CA VAL A 323 -4.23 21.71 -3.84
C VAL A 323 -3.15 20.85 -3.22
N THR A 324 -2.03 21.48 -2.85
CA THR A 324 -0.97 20.80 -2.13
C THR A 324 -1.33 20.71 -0.65
N CYS A 325 -1.53 19.49 -0.16
CA CYS A 325 -1.87 19.22 1.22
C CYS A 325 -1.24 17.88 1.62
N ASP A 326 -0.36 17.88 2.61
CA ASP A 326 0.19 16.64 3.13
C ASP A 326 -0.81 15.89 4.03
N ASN A 327 -0.51 14.63 4.34
CA ASN A 327 -1.42 13.79 5.13
C ASN A 327 -1.69 14.37 6.54
N ALA A 328 -0.73 15.07 7.14
CA ALA A 328 -0.91 15.68 8.45
C ALA A 328 -1.92 16.84 8.42
N ASN A 329 -2.02 17.52 7.28
CA ASN A 329 -2.91 18.66 7.09
C ASN A 329 -4.29 18.29 6.50
N LEU A 330 -4.46 17.06 6.00
CA LEU A 330 -5.77 16.60 5.50
C LEU A 330 -6.86 16.68 6.58
N ALA A 331 -6.53 16.35 7.81
CA ALA A 331 -7.45 16.47 8.95
C ALA A 331 -7.94 17.92 9.19
N LEU A 332 -7.15 18.91 8.81
CA LEU A 332 -7.51 20.35 8.88
C LEU A 332 -8.27 20.80 7.64
N LEU A 333 -7.96 20.21 6.47
CA LEU A 333 -8.61 20.56 5.21
C LEU A 333 -10.08 20.09 5.17
N MET A 334 -10.40 18.94 5.76
CA MET A 334 -11.75 18.39 5.73
C MET A 334 -12.80 19.27 6.43
N PRO A 335 -12.58 19.74 7.67
CA PRO A 335 -13.45 20.73 8.30
C PRO A 335 -13.59 22.00 7.49
N MET A 336 -12.51 22.45 6.86
CA MET A 336 -12.50 23.67 6.07
C MET A 336 -13.32 23.52 4.78
N LEU A 337 -13.28 22.38 4.10
CA LEU A 337 -14.17 22.09 2.97
C LEU A 337 -15.65 22.12 3.39
N TYR A 338 -15.94 21.62 4.59
CA TYR A 338 -17.26 21.68 5.18
C TYR A 338 -17.68 23.13 5.50
N ASP A 339 -16.82 23.91 6.14
CA ASP A 339 -17.09 25.33 6.46
C ASP A 339 -17.28 26.14 5.19
N ILE A 340 -16.43 25.92 4.18
CA ILE A 340 -16.58 26.54 2.85
C ILE A 340 -17.95 26.24 2.26
N TYR A 341 -18.40 24.98 2.37
CA TYR A 341 -19.66 24.54 1.82
C TYR A 341 -20.87 25.09 2.59
N THR A 342 -20.83 25.11 3.93
CA THR A 342 -21.95 25.56 4.76
C THR A 342 -22.08 27.06 4.90
N HIS A 343 -20.97 27.81 4.80
CA HIS A 343 -20.95 29.26 4.96
C HIS A 343 -21.02 30.04 3.62
N CYS A 344 -20.95 29.35 2.49
CA CYS A 344 -21.18 29.98 1.18
C CYS A 344 -22.55 30.68 1.08
N ASP A 345 -23.54 30.20 1.83
CA ASP A 345 -24.93 30.63 1.71
C ASP A 345 -25.35 31.70 2.73
N LEU A 346 -24.54 31.95 3.78
CA LEU A 346 -24.95 32.84 4.91
C LEU A 346 -24.81 34.34 4.64
N HIS A 347 -24.18 34.77 3.53
CA HIS A 347 -23.88 36.16 3.28
C HIS A 347 -24.59 36.79 2.06
N THR A 348 -25.44 36.02 1.38
CA THR A 348 -26.14 36.56 0.21
C THR A 348 -27.64 36.26 0.30
N ASN A 349 -28.47 37.29 0.21
CA ASN A 349 -29.90 37.21 -0.16
C ASN A 349 -30.05 36.80 -1.63
N ASP A 350 -29.23 35.89 -2.13
CA ASP A 350 -29.12 35.55 -3.54
C ASP A 350 -29.97 34.31 -3.85
N GLU A 351 -30.97 34.49 -4.71
CA GLU A 351 -31.80 33.39 -5.21
C GLU A 351 -30.97 32.27 -5.86
N VAL A 352 -29.76 32.56 -6.34
CA VAL A 352 -28.85 31.57 -6.95
C VAL A 352 -28.30 30.61 -5.86
N ALA A 353 -27.91 31.15 -4.71
CA ALA A 353 -27.41 30.35 -3.60
C ALA A 353 -28.47 29.33 -3.12
N TRP A 354 -29.70 29.80 -2.97
CA TRP A 354 -30.82 28.96 -2.49
C TRP A 354 -31.16 27.82 -3.49
N ARG A 355 -31.17 28.13 -4.81
CA ARG A 355 -31.39 27.12 -5.85
C ARG A 355 -30.24 26.07 -5.93
N ASN A 356 -29.02 26.47 -5.62
CA ASN A 356 -27.90 25.56 -5.59
C ASN A 356 -27.99 24.62 -4.38
N GLU A 357 -28.37 25.10 -3.21
CA GLU A 357 -28.56 24.29 -2.01
C GLU A 357 -29.68 23.24 -2.21
N GLU A 358 -30.81 23.60 -2.79
CA GLU A 358 -31.88 22.69 -3.11
C GLU A 358 -31.39 21.58 -4.10
N SER A 359 -30.62 21.98 -5.12
CA SER A 359 -30.06 21.05 -6.09
C SER A 359 -29.06 20.07 -5.45
N ARG A 360 -28.18 20.56 -4.55
CA ARG A 360 -27.21 19.76 -3.79
C ARG A 360 -27.91 18.76 -2.88
N THR A 361 -28.91 19.20 -2.14
CA THR A 361 -29.71 18.35 -1.27
C THR A 361 -30.40 17.24 -2.07
N MET A 362 -30.97 17.58 -3.22
CA MET A 362 -31.62 16.61 -4.11
C MET A 362 -30.61 15.59 -4.66
N PHE A 363 -29.45 16.05 -5.11
CA PHE A 363 -28.36 15.19 -5.61
C PHE A 363 -27.87 14.23 -4.53
N LEU A 364 -27.59 14.75 -3.33
CA LEU A 364 -27.15 13.97 -2.17
C LEU A 364 -28.18 12.89 -1.80
N ASN A 365 -29.46 13.26 -1.70
CA ASN A 365 -30.53 12.33 -1.33
C ASN A 365 -30.73 11.23 -2.38
N LYS A 366 -30.64 11.56 -3.68
CA LYS A 366 -30.68 10.56 -4.76
C LYS A 366 -29.55 9.55 -4.61
N TRP A 367 -28.31 10.02 -4.42
CA TRP A 367 -27.16 9.15 -4.21
C TRP A 367 -27.29 8.32 -2.94
N LYS A 368 -27.65 8.90 -1.79
CA LYS A 368 -27.89 8.16 -0.55
C LYS A 368 -28.89 7.04 -0.72
N SER A 369 -29.99 7.31 -1.42
CA SER A 369 -31.02 6.29 -1.72
C SER A 369 -30.44 5.17 -2.59
N LEU A 370 -29.72 5.49 -3.66
CA LEU A 370 -29.13 4.51 -4.56
C LEU A 370 -28.06 3.67 -3.87
N LEU A 371 -27.14 4.30 -3.13
CA LEU A 371 -26.08 3.61 -2.37
C LEU A 371 -26.68 2.67 -1.33
N SER A 372 -27.67 3.13 -0.55
CA SER A 372 -28.36 2.30 0.43
C SER A 372 -29.09 1.12 -0.21
N GLN A 373 -29.72 1.32 -1.36
CA GLN A 373 -30.37 0.24 -2.10
C GLN A 373 -29.38 -0.85 -2.51
N TRP A 374 -28.20 -0.47 -3.03
CA TRP A 374 -27.20 -1.44 -3.48
C TRP A 374 -26.44 -2.08 -2.31
N ALA A 375 -26.18 -1.36 -1.22
CA ALA A 375 -25.63 -1.95 0.01
C ALA A 375 -26.58 -3.02 0.57
N ASN A 376 -27.89 -2.72 0.66
CA ASN A 376 -28.90 -3.69 1.09
C ASN A 376 -29.01 -4.89 0.15
N HIS A 377 -28.89 -4.66 -1.17
CA HIS A 377 -28.88 -5.74 -2.14
C HIS A 377 -27.65 -6.66 -1.96
N ALA A 378 -26.46 -6.09 -1.81
CA ALA A 378 -25.22 -6.85 -1.58
C ALA A 378 -25.28 -7.65 -0.26
N ALA A 379 -25.82 -7.05 0.80
CA ALA A 379 -26.02 -7.72 2.09
C ALA A 379 -27.01 -8.90 1.99
N ALA A 380 -28.12 -8.71 1.25
CA ALA A 380 -29.18 -9.73 1.09
C ALA A 380 -28.85 -10.81 0.06
N TYR A 381 -27.93 -10.54 -0.88
CA TYR A 381 -27.56 -11.50 -1.93
C TYR A 381 -26.76 -12.67 -1.33
N GLU A 382 -27.30 -13.87 -1.48
CA GLU A 382 -26.61 -15.10 -1.05
C GLU A 382 -25.96 -15.78 -2.26
N PRO A 383 -24.62 -15.63 -2.43
CA PRO A 383 -23.93 -16.24 -3.55
C PRO A 383 -23.86 -17.77 -3.41
N GLU A 384 -23.98 -18.47 -4.53
CA GLU A 384 -23.59 -19.88 -4.60
C GLU A 384 -22.13 -20.06 -4.20
N TYR A 385 -21.72 -21.29 -3.88
CA TYR A 385 -20.35 -21.60 -3.51
C TYR A 385 -19.34 -21.09 -4.55
N SER A 386 -18.55 -20.10 -4.18
CA SER A 386 -17.66 -19.34 -5.05
C SER A 386 -16.71 -18.48 -4.20
N GLN A 387 -15.70 -17.84 -4.82
CA GLN A 387 -14.84 -16.87 -4.14
C GLN A 387 -15.65 -15.73 -3.49
N MET A 388 -16.78 -15.34 -4.09
CA MET A 388 -17.67 -14.34 -3.51
C MET A 388 -18.31 -14.83 -2.20
N ALA A 389 -18.79 -16.09 -2.16
CA ALA A 389 -19.33 -16.68 -0.94
C ALA A 389 -18.28 -16.77 0.18
N VAL A 390 -17.05 -17.12 -0.19
CA VAL A 390 -15.91 -17.19 0.75
C VAL A 390 -15.67 -15.84 1.41
N VAL A 391 -15.49 -14.78 0.60
CA VAL A 391 -15.18 -13.44 1.12
C VAL A 391 -16.37 -12.88 1.90
N LYS A 392 -17.61 -13.02 1.41
CA LYS A 392 -18.81 -12.57 2.15
C LYS A 392 -18.90 -13.23 3.52
N TYR A 393 -18.68 -14.54 3.59
CA TYR A 393 -18.75 -15.27 4.87
C TYR A 393 -17.61 -14.89 5.81
N PHE A 394 -16.39 -14.71 5.27
CA PHE A 394 -15.23 -14.26 6.05
C PHE A 394 -15.48 -12.88 6.66
N GLU A 395 -15.89 -11.88 5.84
CA GLU A 395 -16.16 -10.52 6.31
C GLU A 395 -17.27 -10.48 7.37
N LYS A 396 -18.34 -11.27 7.17
CA LYS A 396 -19.39 -11.41 8.18
C LYS A 396 -18.85 -11.93 9.51
N LEU A 397 -17.99 -12.95 9.49
CA LEU A 397 -17.44 -13.52 10.74
C LEU A 397 -16.52 -12.55 11.47
N ILE A 398 -15.70 -11.77 10.77
CA ILE A 398 -14.83 -10.78 11.44
C ILE A 398 -15.63 -9.60 11.99
N GLU A 399 -16.71 -9.17 11.33
CA GLU A 399 -17.62 -8.13 11.82
C GLU A 399 -18.34 -8.59 13.11
N GLU A 400 -18.74 -9.86 13.17
CA GLU A 400 -19.37 -10.48 14.34
C GLU A 400 -18.37 -10.83 15.45
N SER A 401 -17.07 -10.80 15.17
CA SER A 401 -16.00 -11.20 16.08
C SER A 401 -15.55 -10.04 16.96
N ALA A 402 -15.15 -10.37 18.21
CA ALA A 402 -14.45 -9.43 19.09
C ALA A 402 -12.92 -9.41 18.86
N VAL A 403 -12.41 -10.15 17.88
CA VAL A 403 -10.98 -10.24 17.58
C VAL A 403 -10.58 -9.12 16.64
N CYS A 404 -9.52 -8.39 16.98
CA CYS A 404 -8.91 -7.44 16.05
C CYS A 404 -8.20 -8.21 14.93
N VAL A 405 -8.57 -7.92 13.69
CA VAL A 405 -8.03 -8.58 12.49
C VAL A 405 -7.55 -7.53 11.52
N ASN A 406 -6.27 -7.60 11.16
CA ASN A 406 -5.72 -6.87 10.02
C ASN A 406 -5.89 -7.71 8.75
N THR A 407 -6.64 -7.21 7.78
CA THR A 407 -6.91 -7.92 6.53
C THR A 407 -6.05 -7.40 5.39
N HIS A 408 -5.34 -8.30 4.74
CA HIS A 408 -4.48 -8.03 3.60
C HIS A 408 -5.08 -8.68 2.35
N TYR A 409 -5.63 -7.89 1.47
CA TYR A 409 -6.23 -8.38 0.24
C TYR A 409 -5.27 -8.29 -0.94
N ALA A 410 -4.99 -9.43 -1.59
CA ALA A 410 -4.20 -9.44 -2.81
C ALA A 410 -4.97 -8.79 -3.97
N ASN A 411 -4.21 -8.36 -4.97
CA ASN A 411 -4.76 -7.80 -6.20
C ASN A 411 -5.70 -8.76 -6.93
N SER A 412 -6.40 -8.28 -7.95
CA SER A 412 -7.35 -9.00 -8.80
C SER A 412 -8.72 -9.19 -8.12
N THR A 413 -9.24 -10.41 -8.03
CA THR A 413 -10.60 -10.70 -7.53
C THR A 413 -10.71 -10.40 -6.03
N ALA A 414 -9.71 -10.77 -5.24
CA ALA A 414 -9.74 -10.65 -3.79
C ALA A 414 -10.08 -9.19 -3.34
N VAL A 415 -9.28 -8.21 -3.74
CA VAL A 415 -9.53 -6.81 -3.34
C VAL A 415 -10.85 -6.24 -3.89
N ARG A 416 -11.34 -6.74 -5.04
CA ARG A 416 -12.64 -6.30 -5.58
C ARG A 416 -13.81 -6.83 -4.77
N LEU A 417 -13.68 -8.04 -4.23
CA LEU A 417 -14.67 -8.60 -3.31
C LEU A 417 -14.63 -7.86 -1.96
N ALA A 418 -13.44 -7.44 -1.50
CA ALA A 418 -13.34 -6.56 -0.34
C ALA A 418 -14.10 -5.24 -0.56
N CYS A 419 -14.01 -4.62 -1.74
CA CYS A 419 -14.78 -3.41 -2.05
C CYS A 419 -16.31 -3.61 -2.00
N ILE A 420 -16.80 -4.85 -2.04
CA ILE A 420 -18.23 -5.16 -1.92
C ILE A 420 -18.61 -5.46 -0.46
N TYR A 421 -17.76 -6.14 0.31
CA TYR A 421 -18.15 -6.73 1.58
C TYR A 421 -17.39 -6.21 2.80
N ALA A 422 -16.19 -5.63 2.65
CA ALA A 422 -15.41 -5.16 3.79
C ALA A 422 -15.90 -3.78 4.27
N ASN A 423 -16.22 -3.67 5.57
CA ASN A 423 -16.65 -2.43 6.25
C ASN A 423 -15.55 -1.84 7.14
N HIS A 424 -14.30 -2.16 6.84
CA HIS A 424 -13.12 -1.71 7.57
C HIS A 424 -11.97 -1.44 6.62
N TYR A 425 -10.88 -0.84 7.13
CA TYR A 425 -9.68 -0.61 6.31
C TYR A 425 -9.04 -1.94 5.91
N VAL A 426 -8.67 -2.07 4.63
CA VAL A 426 -7.95 -3.23 4.11
C VAL A 426 -6.60 -2.84 3.55
N TRP A 427 -5.59 -3.65 3.84
CA TRP A 427 -4.24 -3.50 3.28
C TRP A 427 -4.17 -4.15 1.91
N CYS A 428 -3.58 -3.47 0.94
CA CYS A 428 -3.43 -4.02 -0.41
C CYS A 428 -2.27 -3.36 -1.16
N ASN A 429 -1.50 -4.14 -1.90
CA ASN A 429 -0.44 -3.63 -2.77
C ASN A 429 -1.04 -3.03 -4.05
N ARG A 430 -1.50 -1.79 -3.98
CA ARG A 430 -2.21 -1.10 -5.08
C ARG A 430 -1.42 0.02 -5.73
N GLY A 431 -0.16 0.21 -5.40
CA GLY A 431 0.72 1.18 -6.05
C GLY A 431 0.95 0.82 -7.53
N VAL A 432 1.47 -0.38 -7.78
CA VAL A 432 1.70 -0.92 -9.14
C VAL A 432 0.62 -1.89 -9.56
N ASN A 433 -0.04 -2.54 -8.63
CA ASN A 433 -1.07 -3.57 -8.82
C ASN A 433 -0.53 -4.90 -9.37
N GLY A 434 0.70 -5.28 -9.05
CA GLY A 434 1.26 -6.58 -9.36
C GLY A 434 0.60 -7.73 -8.59
N ILE A 435 0.86 -8.96 -8.99
CA ILE A 435 0.40 -10.16 -8.25
C ILE A 435 1.46 -10.69 -7.29
N GLU A 436 2.69 -10.22 -7.41
CA GLU A 436 3.80 -10.51 -6.51
C GLU A 436 3.68 -9.75 -5.19
N GLY A 437 4.28 -10.29 -4.14
CA GLY A 437 4.56 -9.58 -2.89
C GLY A 437 3.40 -9.40 -1.92
N SER A 438 2.16 -9.76 -2.28
CA SER A 438 1.01 -9.57 -1.37
C SER A 438 1.14 -10.41 -0.10
N LEU A 439 1.55 -11.67 -0.22
CA LEU A 439 1.79 -12.54 0.92
C LEU A 439 3.02 -12.10 1.71
N SER A 440 4.10 -11.73 1.02
CA SER A 440 5.33 -11.23 1.64
C SER A 440 5.09 -9.94 2.43
N THR A 441 4.24 -9.02 1.94
CA THR A 441 3.86 -7.81 2.65
C THR A 441 3.05 -8.13 3.92
N ALA A 442 2.04 -9.00 3.83
CA ALA A 442 1.27 -9.43 4.98
C ALA A 442 2.13 -10.16 6.03
N ALA A 443 3.04 -11.01 5.57
CA ALA A 443 3.99 -11.70 6.44
C ALA A 443 4.95 -10.72 7.14
N GLY A 444 5.50 -9.75 6.41
CA GLY A 444 6.33 -8.71 7.00
C GLY A 444 5.58 -7.85 8.03
N PHE A 445 4.34 -7.47 7.73
CA PHE A 445 3.47 -6.74 8.65
C PHE A 445 3.27 -7.53 9.95
N SER A 446 2.98 -8.83 9.87
CA SER A 446 2.73 -9.69 11.03
C SER A 446 3.91 -9.85 11.97
N LEU A 447 5.16 -9.59 11.51
CA LEU A 447 6.36 -9.68 12.37
C LEU A 447 6.42 -8.60 13.46
N THR A 448 5.75 -7.51 13.25
CA THR A 448 5.75 -6.35 14.16
C THR A 448 4.38 -6.07 14.75
N ASP A 449 3.39 -6.88 14.41
CA ASP A 449 2.03 -6.78 14.90
C ASP A 449 1.70 -7.92 15.89
N HIS A 450 0.80 -7.65 16.81
CA HIS A 450 0.31 -8.62 17.79
C HIS A 450 -1.08 -9.14 17.48
N ASP A 451 -1.82 -8.44 16.63
CA ASP A 451 -3.16 -8.83 16.21
C ASP A 451 -3.11 -9.93 15.14
N LEU A 452 -4.25 -10.49 14.82
CA LEU A 452 -4.39 -11.48 13.78
C LEU A 452 -4.26 -10.82 12.40
N ASN A 453 -3.36 -11.34 11.57
CA ASN A 453 -3.13 -10.87 10.22
C ASN A 453 -3.62 -11.91 9.22
N VAL A 454 -4.64 -11.60 8.43
CA VAL A 454 -5.21 -12.53 7.44
C VAL A 454 -4.91 -12.02 6.04
N CYS A 455 -4.19 -12.83 5.25
CA CYS A 455 -3.92 -12.58 3.84
C CYS A 455 -4.94 -13.33 2.98
N ILE A 456 -5.83 -12.59 2.30
CA ILE A 456 -6.80 -13.13 1.35
C ILE A 456 -6.20 -13.02 -0.06
N ILE A 457 -5.88 -14.15 -0.67
CA ILE A 457 -5.02 -14.19 -1.85
C ILE A 457 -5.53 -15.21 -2.88
N GLY A 458 -5.44 -14.88 -4.17
CA GLY A 458 -5.70 -15.83 -5.25
C GLY A 458 -4.51 -16.76 -5.51
N ASP A 459 -4.78 -17.89 -6.14
CA ASP A 459 -3.83 -18.96 -6.41
C ASP A 459 -2.57 -18.51 -7.17
N LEU A 460 -2.71 -17.83 -8.30
CA LEU A 460 -1.55 -17.36 -9.06
C LEU A 460 -0.68 -16.40 -8.26
N SER A 461 -1.28 -15.53 -7.47
CA SER A 461 -0.55 -14.59 -6.60
C SER A 461 0.18 -15.34 -5.49
N PHE A 462 -0.47 -16.34 -4.86
CA PHE A 462 0.13 -17.17 -3.82
C PHE A 462 1.34 -17.96 -4.35
N PHE A 463 1.15 -18.71 -5.46
CA PHE A 463 2.23 -19.51 -6.03
C PHE A 463 3.39 -18.66 -6.55
N TYR A 464 3.11 -17.45 -7.03
CA TYR A 464 4.14 -16.52 -7.43
C TYR A 464 4.93 -15.95 -6.24
N ASP A 465 4.32 -15.82 -5.06
CA ASP A 465 4.91 -15.26 -3.84
C ASP A 465 5.15 -16.29 -2.73
N GLN A 466 5.15 -17.60 -3.04
CA GLN A 466 5.29 -18.69 -2.07
C GLN A 466 6.58 -18.62 -1.23
N ASN A 467 7.64 -17.99 -1.76
CA ASN A 467 8.90 -17.78 -1.05
C ASN A 467 8.75 -16.90 0.20
N ALA A 468 7.62 -16.21 0.35
CA ALA A 468 7.25 -15.57 1.61
C ALA A 468 7.24 -16.53 2.81
N LEU A 469 6.97 -17.80 2.58
CA LEU A 469 6.93 -18.84 3.63
C LEU A 469 8.28 -19.54 3.84
N TRP A 470 9.23 -19.34 2.94
CA TRP A 470 10.56 -19.96 3.02
C TRP A 470 11.49 -19.18 3.98
N ASN A 471 11.12 -19.18 5.24
CA ASN A 471 11.90 -18.62 6.35
C ASN A 471 11.31 -19.09 7.68
N ASN A 472 11.99 -18.76 8.78
CA ASN A 472 11.57 -19.13 10.14
C ASN A 472 11.06 -17.91 10.95
N CYS A 473 10.72 -16.80 10.29
CA CYS A 473 10.35 -15.56 10.98
C CYS A 473 8.85 -15.46 11.26
N VAL A 474 8.01 -16.04 10.42
CA VAL A 474 6.54 -15.91 10.53
C VAL A 474 5.98 -16.78 11.64
N GLY A 475 5.02 -16.24 12.38
CA GLY A 475 4.40 -16.86 13.55
C GLY A 475 2.92 -17.21 13.36
N GLY A 476 2.32 -17.67 14.44
CA GLY A 476 0.93 -18.08 14.48
C GLY A 476 -0.10 -16.95 14.34
N ASN A 477 0.30 -15.69 14.27
CA ASN A 477 -0.60 -14.56 13.98
C ASN A 477 -0.78 -14.31 12.47
N LEU A 478 -0.04 -15.00 11.59
CA LEU A 478 -0.27 -14.97 10.14
C LEU A 478 -1.26 -16.06 9.75
N ARG A 479 -2.30 -15.69 9.03
CA ARG A 479 -3.31 -16.56 8.42
C ARG A 479 -3.39 -16.31 6.93
N ILE A 480 -3.65 -17.35 6.16
CA ILE A 480 -3.76 -17.27 4.71
C ILE A 480 -5.07 -17.90 4.28
N LEU A 481 -5.94 -17.10 3.66
CA LEU A 481 -7.16 -17.54 3.00
C LEU A 481 -6.88 -17.57 1.50
N LEU A 482 -6.58 -18.76 0.98
CA LEU A 482 -6.23 -18.97 -0.42
C LEU A 482 -7.48 -19.30 -1.24
N LEU A 483 -7.79 -18.43 -2.20
CA LEU A 483 -8.88 -18.58 -3.16
C LEU A 483 -8.34 -19.28 -4.42
N ASN A 484 -8.46 -20.61 -4.49
CA ASN A 484 -7.93 -21.39 -5.60
C ASN A 484 -9.04 -21.75 -6.60
N ASN A 485 -9.02 -21.13 -7.78
CA ASN A 485 -9.88 -21.48 -8.90
C ASN A 485 -9.08 -22.01 -10.10
N SER A 486 -7.84 -22.40 -9.86
CA SER A 486 -6.92 -23.03 -10.82
C SER A 486 -6.57 -22.17 -12.04
N CYS A 487 -6.78 -20.85 -11.97
CA CYS A 487 -6.45 -19.94 -13.08
C CYS A 487 -6.56 -18.45 -12.70
N GLY A 488 -6.12 -17.59 -13.61
CA GLY A 488 -6.41 -16.15 -13.57
C GLY A 488 -7.86 -15.85 -13.98
N GLY A 489 -8.83 -16.19 -13.14
CA GLY A 489 -10.27 -16.10 -13.42
C GLY A 489 -10.74 -14.73 -13.92
N ILE A 490 -10.08 -13.64 -13.51
CA ILE A 490 -10.41 -12.29 -13.97
C ILE A 490 -10.30 -12.14 -15.50
N PHE A 491 -9.43 -12.89 -16.15
CA PHE A 491 -9.24 -12.81 -17.60
C PHE A 491 -10.41 -13.41 -18.38
N LYS A 492 -11.16 -14.35 -17.79
CA LYS A 492 -12.38 -14.91 -18.39
C LYS A 492 -13.47 -13.86 -18.61
N GLN A 493 -13.45 -12.77 -17.83
CA GLN A 493 -14.41 -11.66 -17.93
C GLN A 493 -14.03 -10.64 -19.02
N LEU A 494 -12.86 -10.79 -19.67
CA LEU A 494 -12.45 -9.85 -20.71
C LEU A 494 -13.20 -10.12 -22.02
N PRO A 495 -13.83 -9.07 -22.61
CA PRO A 495 -14.58 -9.24 -23.84
C PRO A 495 -13.73 -9.86 -24.95
N ASN A 496 -14.27 -10.88 -25.61
CA ASN A 496 -13.68 -11.57 -26.75
C ASN A 496 -12.40 -12.39 -26.48
N LEU A 497 -11.81 -12.35 -25.27
CA LEU A 497 -10.60 -13.14 -24.98
C LEU A 497 -10.86 -14.65 -25.12
N HIS A 498 -12.04 -15.13 -24.73
CA HIS A 498 -12.44 -16.54 -24.87
C HIS A 498 -12.37 -17.06 -26.31
N ARG A 499 -12.35 -16.18 -27.32
CA ARG A 499 -12.18 -16.56 -28.74
C ARG A 499 -10.73 -16.83 -29.13
N SER A 500 -9.78 -16.46 -28.27
CA SER A 500 -8.36 -16.66 -28.53
C SER A 500 -7.91 -18.04 -28.05
N PRO A 501 -7.15 -18.80 -28.84
CA PRO A 501 -6.61 -20.09 -28.43
C PRO A 501 -5.59 -19.99 -27.30
N VAL A 502 -5.13 -18.77 -26.97
CA VAL A 502 -4.18 -18.53 -25.87
C VAL A 502 -4.87 -18.18 -24.55
N ALA A 503 -6.20 -18.08 -24.53
CA ALA A 503 -6.97 -17.57 -23.39
C ALA A 503 -6.70 -18.35 -22.10
N ASP A 504 -6.85 -19.66 -22.12
CA ASP A 504 -6.76 -20.47 -20.90
C ASP A 504 -5.31 -20.74 -20.50
N THR A 505 -4.48 -21.20 -21.45
CA THR A 505 -3.13 -21.67 -21.15
C THR A 505 -2.13 -20.53 -20.91
N PHE A 506 -2.17 -19.49 -21.75
CA PHE A 506 -1.15 -18.44 -21.68
C PHE A 506 -1.61 -17.20 -20.92
N VAL A 507 -2.86 -16.78 -21.07
CA VAL A 507 -3.38 -15.59 -20.39
C VAL A 507 -3.98 -15.96 -19.04
N GLY A 508 -4.83 -16.97 -19.01
CA GLY A 508 -5.45 -17.48 -17.79
C GLY A 508 -4.50 -18.28 -16.90
N ALA A 509 -3.36 -18.77 -17.46
CA ALA A 509 -2.35 -19.56 -16.74
C ALA A 509 -2.97 -20.71 -15.93
N SER A 510 -3.87 -21.48 -16.55
CA SER A 510 -4.57 -22.59 -15.90
C SER A 510 -3.59 -23.65 -15.36
N HIS A 511 -3.85 -24.14 -14.14
CA HIS A 511 -2.98 -25.08 -13.44
C HIS A 511 -3.77 -26.08 -12.58
N THR A 512 -3.05 -27.05 -12.01
CA THR A 512 -3.59 -28.04 -11.06
C THR A 512 -2.83 -28.03 -9.73
N THR A 513 -2.11 -26.94 -9.44
CA THR A 513 -1.25 -26.81 -8.27
C THR A 513 -2.09 -26.56 -7.01
N THR A 514 -1.67 -27.18 -5.89
CA THR A 514 -2.24 -26.94 -4.56
C THR A 514 -1.17 -26.48 -3.58
N ALA A 515 -1.58 -25.79 -2.53
CA ALA A 515 -0.65 -25.27 -1.52
C ALA A 515 -0.17 -26.34 -0.52
N GLN A 516 -0.76 -27.54 -0.49
CA GLN A 516 -0.50 -28.56 0.52
C GLN A 516 1.00 -28.91 0.66
N GLY A 517 1.69 -29.14 -0.46
CA GLY A 517 3.13 -29.47 -0.44
C GLY A 517 3.99 -28.31 0.08
N ILE A 518 3.64 -27.08 -0.28
CA ILE A 518 4.33 -25.86 0.18
C ILE A 518 4.15 -25.67 1.68
N CYS A 519 2.94 -25.87 2.19
CA CYS A 519 2.64 -25.80 3.61
C CYS A 519 3.44 -26.84 4.41
N ALA A 520 3.46 -28.09 3.95
CA ALA A 520 4.21 -29.16 4.61
C ALA A 520 5.73 -28.88 4.68
N GLN A 521 6.31 -28.27 3.64
CA GLN A 521 7.74 -27.93 3.60
C GLN A 521 8.10 -26.75 4.50
N ASN A 522 7.17 -25.83 4.76
CA ASN A 522 7.41 -24.56 5.45
C ASN A 522 6.76 -24.50 6.85
N ASN A 523 6.36 -25.63 7.42
CA ASN A 523 5.74 -25.70 8.75
C ASN A 523 4.49 -24.80 8.90
N VAL A 524 3.64 -24.77 7.85
CA VAL A 524 2.35 -24.09 7.82
C VAL A 524 1.25 -25.14 8.00
N GLU A 525 0.31 -24.90 8.90
CA GLU A 525 -0.85 -25.79 9.02
C GLU A 525 -1.76 -25.62 7.81
N TYR A 526 -2.21 -26.75 7.24
CA TYR A 526 -2.98 -26.77 6.01
C TYR A 526 -4.40 -27.28 6.24
N ILE A 527 -5.37 -26.51 5.75
CA ILE A 527 -6.80 -26.87 5.71
C ILE A 527 -7.26 -26.76 4.26
N ALA A 528 -8.06 -27.72 3.78
CA ALA A 528 -8.69 -27.68 2.46
C ALA A 528 -10.21 -27.60 2.58
N ALA A 529 -10.87 -26.91 1.65
CA ALA A 529 -12.31 -26.83 1.56
C ALA A 529 -12.79 -26.90 0.10
N HIS A 530 -13.73 -27.80 -0.19
CA HIS A 530 -14.26 -28.08 -1.53
C HIS A 530 -15.76 -27.83 -1.67
N ASN A 531 -16.42 -27.41 -0.58
CA ASN A 531 -17.85 -27.10 -0.56
C ASN A 531 -18.17 -26.07 0.53
N GLN A 532 -19.42 -25.63 0.55
CA GLN A 532 -19.91 -24.59 1.45
C GLN A 532 -19.69 -24.91 2.93
N GLU A 533 -19.94 -26.15 3.36
CA GLU A 533 -19.84 -26.55 4.76
C GLU A 533 -18.35 -26.59 5.20
N GLU A 534 -17.49 -27.20 4.39
CA GLU A 534 -16.06 -27.24 4.64
C GLU A 534 -15.44 -25.83 4.68
N MET A 535 -15.89 -24.94 3.79
CA MET A 535 -15.45 -23.54 3.76
C MET A 535 -15.83 -22.81 5.05
N GLN A 536 -17.07 -22.94 5.53
CA GLN A 536 -17.52 -22.29 6.77
C GLN A 536 -16.74 -22.81 7.99
N HIS A 537 -16.57 -24.12 8.10
CA HIS A 537 -15.75 -24.72 9.16
C HIS A 537 -14.29 -24.30 9.07
N GLY A 538 -13.73 -24.29 7.84
CA GLY A 538 -12.35 -23.91 7.59
C GLY A 538 -12.07 -22.45 7.98
N ILE A 539 -12.94 -21.50 7.63
CA ILE A 539 -12.79 -20.09 8.01
C ILE A 539 -12.89 -19.91 9.52
N SER A 540 -13.83 -20.60 10.16
CA SER A 540 -13.94 -20.56 11.63
C SER A 540 -12.67 -21.14 12.30
N ALA A 541 -12.13 -22.24 11.80
CA ALA A 541 -10.88 -22.82 12.27
C ALA A 541 -9.68 -21.88 12.04
N LEU A 542 -9.61 -21.24 10.86
CA LEU A 542 -8.57 -20.25 10.52
C LEU A 542 -8.52 -19.09 11.53
N LEU A 543 -9.69 -18.55 11.91
CA LEU A 543 -9.78 -17.40 12.82
C LEU A 543 -9.57 -17.77 14.29
N THR A 544 -9.92 -19.01 14.71
CA THR A 544 -9.87 -19.42 16.10
C THR A 544 -8.63 -20.24 16.49
N HIS A 545 -7.79 -20.60 15.52
CA HIS A 545 -6.57 -21.39 15.75
C HIS A 545 -5.61 -20.68 16.73
N LYS A 546 -5.07 -21.44 17.69
CA LYS A 546 -4.19 -20.94 18.77
C LYS A 546 -2.76 -21.48 18.70
N GLY A 547 -2.37 -22.09 17.58
CA GLY A 547 -1.00 -22.60 17.39
C GLY A 547 0.03 -21.49 17.15
N ASN A 548 1.30 -21.87 17.23
CA ASN A 548 2.42 -20.93 16.97
C ASN A 548 2.84 -20.89 15.49
N SER A 549 2.32 -21.79 14.67
CA SER A 549 2.59 -21.83 13.22
C SER A 549 1.55 -21.07 12.43
N PRO A 550 1.91 -20.51 11.29
CA PRO A 550 0.93 -19.96 10.34
C PRO A 550 -0.08 -21.03 9.91
N VAL A 551 -1.28 -20.60 9.55
CA VAL A 551 -2.33 -21.50 9.04
C VAL A 551 -2.76 -21.03 7.67
N LEU A 552 -2.92 -21.98 6.73
CA LEU A 552 -3.46 -21.73 5.41
C LEU A 552 -4.74 -22.55 5.20
N LEU A 553 -5.82 -21.87 4.86
CA LEU A 553 -7.04 -22.48 4.34
C LEU A 553 -7.07 -22.28 2.82
N GLU A 554 -7.00 -23.39 2.08
CA GLU A 554 -7.18 -23.41 0.62
C GLU A 554 -8.62 -23.76 0.27
N VAL A 555 -9.33 -22.82 -0.35
CA VAL A 555 -10.71 -23.00 -0.78
C VAL A 555 -10.75 -23.18 -2.29
N PHE A 556 -11.13 -24.38 -2.73
CA PHE A 556 -11.24 -24.72 -4.16
C PHE A 556 -12.60 -24.31 -4.68
N THR A 557 -12.62 -23.43 -5.65
CA THR A 557 -13.85 -22.94 -6.29
C THR A 557 -13.77 -23.12 -7.81
N ASP A 558 -14.92 -23.06 -8.46
CA ASP A 558 -14.97 -22.98 -9.92
C ASP A 558 -14.45 -21.61 -10.40
N ALA A 559 -13.95 -21.57 -11.64
CA ALA A 559 -13.31 -20.40 -12.27
C ALA A 559 -14.32 -19.43 -12.91
#